data_b0499e1d314807a6ab370d853cf1b595
#
_entry.id   b0499e1d314807a6ab370d853cf1b595
#
_cell.length_a   1.000
_cell.length_b   1.000
_cell.length_c   1.000
_cell.angle_alpha   90.00
_cell.angle_beta   90.00
_cell.angle_gamma   90.00
#
_symmetry.space_group_name_H-M   'P 1'
#
loop_
_entity.id
_entity.type
_entity.pdbx_description
1 polymer ?
#
loop_
_entity_poly.entity_id
_entity_poly.type
_entity_poly.pdbx_seq_one_letter_code
_entity_poly.pdbx_strand_id
1 'polypeptide(L)'
;MNKTFKRLCTLAVPFLLASCTNPGSASSAEVKESSKEPVSSIAASSSAAANNSSSNAASSSAQTQYTPVLPELRFTSDVASEISFATTATKDDLDRPSVSGKVSITNVGDDLKKTDLVCTMKVRGNQTAGWSKKAFTLKLDSKDTLLGLNKGKKFKKWVLLADAKDTTLIRSAAGLKIAKAISKHDSKVWVADLTPVSVYLNDQYWGYYYLADQKEVKSNRIDLPEPEKNYTGTDIGYCFELDYYGKDEPRKADFGDPTFTLDYGNKFTRNSYNIENSLANFGPTTTYTMLSDITDGPSDAAVNATNSNQVAFMQNRLQALFNVLYEATQNHAKTINENNQVVDYNGTVEEAIRANFDLATWTDGFILNAFCCPPDVGYSSFYMSFDNSAEGEKKLRFDCPWDFDSNFGNRRDFITTANSKSGNYDPYYMDRTSNMWLQYLGKLDFFMNDVKAKWNTVRTDEAFEDMFHTMRTYWNDYDGEIQHNHERWPVNDAAENNTFDEIRDPYKYVRQYKEAEAETISWCEKRINYLENKWTPEQHRPGVNTNK
;
A
#
# COMPACT_ATOMS: atom_id res chain seq x y z
N MET A 1 9.49 -40.52 -25.12
CA MET A 1 10.84 -41.04 -24.80
C MET A 1 11.25 -40.50 -23.43
N ASN A 2 11.40 -41.43 -22.48
CA ASN A 2 11.75 -41.15 -21.08
C ASN A 2 13.09 -40.48 -20.88
N LYS A 3 13.19 -39.54 -19.91
CA LYS A 3 14.41 -39.31 -19.09
C LYS A 3 14.01 -38.87 -17.70
N THR A 4 13.94 -39.74 -16.88
CA THR A 4 14.49 -40.17 -15.60
C THR A 4 15.10 -39.08 -14.71
N PHE A 5 14.47 -38.94 -13.55
CA PHE A 5 14.90 -38.28 -12.33
C PHE A 5 16.26 -38.77 -11.82
N LYS A 6 17.05 -37.88 -11.27
CA LYS A 6 18.05 -38.20 -10.24
C LYS A 6 17.88 -37.30 -9.03
N ARG A 7 17.47 -37.94 -7.94
CA ARG A 7 17.62 -37.44 -6.55
C ARG A 7 19.12 -37.42 -6.20
N LEU A 8 19.56 -36.40 -5.48
CA LEU A 8 20.79 -36.49 -4.70
C LEU A 8 20.57 -35.90 -3.30
N CYS A 9 20.94 -36.75 -2.41
CA CYS A 9 21.03 -36.76 -0.97
C CYS A 9 21.48 -35.50 -0.25
N THR A 10 20.80 -35.31 0.86
CA THR A 10 21.11 -34.61 2.11
C THR A 10 22.50 -34.99 2.67
N LEU A 11 23.29 -34.01 3.00
CA LEU A 11 24.46 -34.17 3.91
C LEU A 11 24.27 -33.20 5.07
N ALA A 12 24.04 -33.75 6.24
CA ALA A 12 24.06 -33.07 7.52
C ALA A 12 25.54 -32.86 7.97
N VAL A 13 25.84 -31.69 8.46
CA VAL A 13 27.12 -31.40 9.14
C VAL A 13 26.80 -30.95 10.58
N PRO A 14 27.41 -31.53 11.59
CA PRO A 14 27.08 -31.22 12.98
C PRO A 14 27.83 -29.98 13.50
N PHE A 15 27.10 -29.20 14.29
CA PHE A 15 27.65 -28.09 15.06
C PHE A 15 28.50 -28.61 16.25
N LEU A 16 29.71 -28.17 16.31
CA LEU A 16 30.57 -28.27 17.49
C LEU A 16 30.44 -27.02 18.36
N LEU A 17 29.96 -27.22 19.58
CA LEU A 17 30.01 -26.26 20.67
C LEU A 17 31.43 -26.19 21.22
N ALA A 18 32.02 -25.02 21.25
CA ALA A 18 33.20 -24.74 22.04
C ALA A 18 32.88 -23.67 23.09
N SER A 19 32.86 -24.11 24.33
CA SER A 19 32.85 -23.27 25.52
C SER A 19 34.22 -22.70 25.77
N CYS A 20 34.36 -21.42 26.12
CA CYS A 20 35.54 -20.91 26.82
C CYS A 20 35.10 -19.99 27.96
N THR A 21 35.63 -20.34 29.09
CA THR A 21 35.46 -19.84 30.45
C THR A 21 36.16 -18.51 30.71
N ASN A 22 35.62 -17.81 31.72
CA ASN A 22 36.15 -16.63 32.43
C ASN A 22 37.53 -16.84 33.04
N PRO A 23 38.25 -15.78 33.51
CA PRO A 23 38.07 -15.35 34.88
C PRO A 23 38.28 -13.83 35.21
N GLY A 24 37.52 -13.36 36.21
CA GLY A 24 37.94 -12.71 37.45
C GLY A 24 38.14 -11.18 37.37
N SER A 25 37.62 -10.38 38.28
CA SER A 25 37.72 -10.23 39.73
C SER A 25 36.84 -9.03 40.15
N ALA A 26 36.01 -9.16 41.10
CA ALA A 26 36.00 -8.89 42.53
C ALA A 26 36.06 -7.40 42.95
N SER A 27 35.00 -6.89 43.61
CA SER A 27 34.96 -6.32 44.98
C SER A 27 33.54 -5.84 45.29
N SER A 28 32.90 -6.42 46.16
CA SER A 28 32.42 -6.28 47.55
C SER A 28 31.98 -4.89 47.98
N ALA A 29 30.71 -4.78 48.42
CA ALA A 29 30.28 -4.15 49.65
C ALA A 29 28.86 -4.56 50.02
N GLU A 30 28.74 -5.23 51.15
CA GLU A 30 27.53 -5.50 51.94
C GLU A 30 26.89 -4.23 52.49
N VAL A 31 25.54 -4.27 52.80
CA VAL A 31 25.03 -4.16 54.16
C VAL A 31 23.49 -4.13 54.20
N LYS A 32 22.97 -5.14 54.83
CA LYS A 32 21.94 -5.31 55.89
C LYS A 32 20.45 -5.32 55.56
N GLU A 33 19.94 -6.48 56.03
CA GLU A 33 18.58 -6.86 56.44
C GLU A 33 17.91 -5.97 57.49
N SER A 34 16.58 -5.94 57.49
CA SER A 34 15.73 -6.17 58.68
C SER A 34 14.27 -6.39 58.23
N SER A 35 13.75 -7.56 58.22
CA SER A 35 12.92 -8.33 59.16
C SER A 35 11.75 -7.57 59.81
N LYS A 36 10.52 -8.02 59.53
CA LYS A 36 9.60 -8.68 60.46
C LYS A 36 8.17 -8.80 59.92
N GLU A 37 7.68 -10.00 59.81
CA GLU A 37 6.29 -10.44 60.01
C GLU A 37 5.94 -10.46 61.51
N PRO A 38 4.74 -10.92 61.97
CA PRO A 38 3.55 -11.50 61.30
C PRO A 38 2.17 -11.22 61.98
N VAL A 39 1.10 -11.91 61.48
CA VAL A 39 -0.04 -12.54 62.17
C VAL A 39 -1.31 -11.71 62.40
N SER A 40 -2.45 -12.13 61.88
CA SER A 40 -3.35 -13.10 62.54
C SER A 40 -4.56 -13.51 61.67
N SER A 41 -4.82 -14.79 61.76
CA SER A 41 -6.01 -15.56 61.33
C SER A 41 -7.25 -15.27 62.16
N ILE A 42 -8.46 -15.33 61.58
CA ILE A 42 -9.66 -15.82 62.28
C ILE A 42 -10.52 -16.62 61.30
N ALA A 43 -11.09 -17.66 61.84
CA ALA A 43 -11.62 -18.85 61.23
C ALA A 43 -13.12 -18.78 60.82
N ALA A 44 -13.44 -19.82 60.10
CA ALA A 44 -14.71 -20.25 59.55
C ALA A 44 -15.94 -20.27 60.49
N SER A 45 -17.13 -20.12 59.90
CA SER A 45 -18.31 -20.87 60.32
C SER A 45 -19.23 -21.15 59.13
N SER A 46 -19.58 -22.45 59.04
CA SER A 46 -20.53 -23.08 58.14
C SER A 46 -21.98 -22.81 58.55
N SER A 47 -22.90 -22.67 57.60
CA SER A 47 -24.25 -23.21 57.73
C SER A 47 -25.03 -23.24 56.40
N ALA A 48 -25.35 -24.43 56.00
CA ALA A 48 -26.59 -25.01 55.49
C ALA A 48 -27.45 -24.27 54.44
N ALA A 49 -27.67 -25.07 53.40
CA ALA A 49 -28.64 -25.11 52.35
C ALA A 49 -30.02 -24.48 52.53
N ALA A 50 -30.46 -23.79 51.48
CA ALA A 50 -31.86 -23.74 51.08
C ALA A 50 -31.97 -23.67 49.57
N ASN A 51 -32.62 -24.69 49.02
CA ASN A 51 -33.08 -24.75 47.61
C ASN A 51 -34.04 -23.60 47.33
N ASN A 52 -33.77 -22.84 46.28
CA ASN A 52 -34.83 -22.13 45.59
C ASN A 52 -34.53 -22.18 44.07
N SER A 53 -35.35 -22.94 43.37
CA SER A 53 -35.54 -22.88 41.95
C SER A 53 -35.98 -21.49 41.53
N SER A 54 -35.12 -20.77 40.81
CA SER A 54 -35.52 -19.59 40.07
C SER A 54 -35.06 -19.76 38.62
N SER A 55 -36.04 -19.77 37.76
CA SER A 55 -36.07 -19.73 36.33
C SER A 55 -34.89 -18.97 35.72
N ASN A 56 -34.14 -19.65 34.86
CA ASN A 56 -33.29 -19.00 33.86
C ASN A 56 -34.17 -18.14 32.94
N ALA A 57 -34.27 -16.86 33.23
CA ALA A 57 -34.58 -15.87 32.21
C ALA A 57 -33.30 -15.69 31.37
N ALA A 58 -33.24 -16.42 30.27
CA ALA A 58 -32.33 -16.08 29.20
C ALA A 58 -32.62 -14.62 28.78
N SER A 59 -31.73 -13.70 29.12
CA SER A 59 -31.73 -12.41 28.50
C SER A 59 -31.36 -12.63 27.03
N SER A 60 -32.38 -12.77 26.19
CA SER A 60 -32.23 -12.55 24.75
C SER A 60 -31.87 -11.08 24.57
N SER A 61 -30.57 -10.78 24.50
CA SER A 61 -30.13 -9.57 23.84
C SER A 61 -30.74 -9.65 22.44
N ALA A 62 -31.69 -8.78 22.15
CA ALA A 62 -32.20 -8.59 20.81
C ALA A 62 -30.97 -8.27 19.95
N GLN A 63 -30.50 -9.24 19.18
CA GLN A 63 -29.60 -8.96 18.07
C GLN A 63 -30.35 -7.97 17.19
N THR A 64 -29.91 -6.74 17.15
CA THR A 64 -30.37 -5.76 16.18
C THR A 64 -30.15 -6.40 14.83
N GLN A 65 -31.23 -6.70 14.12
CA GLN A 65 -31.18 -7.38 12.83
C GLN A 65 -30.39 -6.48 11.88
N TYR A 66 -29.18 -6.93 11.52
CA TYR A 66 -28.34 -6.24 10.55
C TYR A 66 -29.11 -6.08 9.23
N THR A 67 -29.19 -4.86 8.72
CA THR A 67 -29.80 -4.55 7.43
C THR A 67 -28.69 -4.04 6.50
N PRO A 68 -28.36 -4.77 5.43
CA PRO A 68 -27.36 -4.32 4.46
C PRO A 68 -27.72 -2.98 3.83
N VAL A 69 -26.77 -2.05 3.80
CA VAL A 69 -26.93 -0.75 3.14
C VAL A 69 -25.97 -0.58 1.94
N LEU A 70 -24.91 -1.37 1.89
CA LEU A 70 -23.94 -1.34 0.80
C LEU A 70 -24.44 -2.13 -0.43
N PRO A 71 -23.95 -1.79 -1.64
CA PRO A 71 -24.04 -2.69 -2.78
C PRO A 71 -23.46 -4.05 -2.42
N GLU A 72 -24.15 -5.12 -2.78
CA GLU A 72 -23.68 -6.48 -2.58
C GLU A 72 -23.03 -6.99 -3.86
N LEU A 73 -21.76 -7.39 -3.78
CA LEU A 73 -21.06 -8.10 -4.83
C LEU A 73 -21.03 -9.59 -4.50
N ARG A 74 -21.79 -10.39 -5.25
CA ARG A 74 -21.98 -11.81 -5.03
C ARG A 74 -21.25 -12.61 -6.10
N PHE A 75 -20.20 -13.32 -5.71
CA PHE A 75 -19.48 -14.25 -6.56
C PHE A 75 -19.95 -15.69 -6.26
N THR A 76 -20.39 -16.39 -7.30
CA THR A 76 -20.74 -17.80 -7.25
C THR A 76 -19.77 -18.58 -8.12
N SER A 77 -19.01 -19.49 -7.50
CA SER A 77 -18.09 -20.38 -8.19
C SER A 77 -18.85 -21.43 -9.00
N ASP A 78 -18.35 -21.79 -10.17
CA ASP A 78 -18.89 -22.88 -10.99
C ASP A 78 -18.79 -24.23 -10.26
N VAL A 79 -17.84 -24.37 -9.34
CA VAL A 79 -17.69 -25.52 -8.45
C VAL A 79 -17.94 -25.07 -7.02
N ALA A 80 -19.05 -25.50 -6.44
CA ALA A 80 -19.52 -25.03 -5.12
C ALA A 80 -18.51 -25.19 -3.97
N SER A 81 -17.57 -26.14 -4.07
CA SER A 81 -16.49 -26.36 -3.09
C SER A 81 -15.29 -25.41 -3.24
N GLU A 82 -15.21 -24.63 -4.33
CA GLU A 82 -14.01 -23.86 -4.66
C GLU A 82 -13.99 -22.42 -4.11
N ILE A 83 -14.47 -22.21 -2.90
CA ILE A 83 -14.12 -20.98 -2.17
C ILE A 83 -12.86 -21.15 -1.30
N SER A 84 -12.27 -22.35 -1.28
CA SER A 84 -11.04 -22.63 -0.54
C SER A 84 -9.87 -21.74 -0.96
N PHE A 85 -9.82 -21.32 -2.24
CA PHE A 85 -8.82 -20.36 -2.71
C PHE A 85 -8.75 -19.08 -1.85
N ALA A 86 -9.91 -18.65 -1.34
CA ALA A 86 -10.02 -17.44 -0.52
C ALA A 86 -9.44 -17.61 0.90
N THR A 87 -9.14 -18.83 1.32
CA THR A 87 -8.59 -19.12 2.64
C THR A 87 -7.21 -19.75 2.61
N THR A 88 -6.89 -20.53 1.58
CA THR A 88 -5.67 -21.36 1.53
C THR A 88 -4.48 -20.68 0.85
N ALA A 89 -4.70 -19.65 0.02
CA ALA A 89 -3.59 -18.97 -0.64
C ALA A 89 -2.64 -18.32 0.37
N THR A 90 -1.33 -18.43 0.12
CA THR A 90 -0.27 -17.83 0.93
C THR A 90 0.50 -16.76 0.13
N LYS A 91 1.37 -16.00 0.81
CA LYS A 91 2.24 -15.02 0.15
C LYS A 91 3.24 -15.68 -0.80
N ASP A 92 3.65 -16.90 -0.48
CA ASP A 92 4.68 -17.65 -1.21
C ASP A 92 4.13 -18.48 -2.37
N ASP A 93 2.79 -18.51 -2.54
CA ASP A 93 2.16 -19.17 -3.68
C ASP A 93 2.40 -18.39 -4.97
N LEU A 94 3.29 -18.89 -5.80
CA LEU A 94 3.59 -18.31 -7.11
C LEU A 94 2.40 -18.50 -8.08
N ASP A 95 1.73 -19.63 -8.01
CA ASP A 95 0.62 -19.99 -8.89
C ASP A 95 -0.72 -20.02 -8.14
N ARG A 96 -1.19 -18.85 -7.73
CA ARG A 96 -2.50 -18.74 -7.09
C ARG A 96 -3.60 -19.06 -8.08
N PRO A 97 -4.51 -19.98 -7.75
CA PRO A 97 -5.54 -20.39 -8.68
C PRO A 97 -6.51 -19.25 -9.03
N SER A 98 -6.90 -19.21 -10.28
CA SER A 98 -7.99 -18.38 -10.77
C SER A 98 -9.25 -19.26 -10.83
N VAL A 99 -10.27 -18.88 -10.09
CA VAL A 99 -11.52 -19.65 -9.98
C VAL A 99 -12.58 -19.07 -10.90
N SER A 100 -13.15 -19.91 -11.77
CA SER A 100 -14.23 -19.52 -12.67
C SER A 100 -15.57 -19.43 -11.93
N GLY A 101 -16.42 -18.54 -12.38
CA GLY A 101 -17.72 -18.34 -11.78
C GLY A 101 -18.48 -17.17 -12.41
N LYS A 102 -19.44 -16.67 -11.67
CA LYS A 102 -20.27 -15.54 -12.05
C LYS A 102 -20.32 -14.51 -10.94
N VAL A 103 -20.42 -13.24 -11.31
CA VAL A 103 -20.62 -12.16 -10.35
C VAL A 103 -21.93 -11.44 -10.63
N SER A 104 -22.68 -11.18 -9.57
CA SER A 104 -23.88 -10.35 -9.58
C SER A 104 -23.68 -9.16 -8.63
N ILE A 105 -24.28 -8.01 -8.96
CA ILE A 105 -24.37 -6.84 -8.11
C ILE A 105 -25.82 -6.62 -7.77
N THR A 106 -26.15 -6.63 -6.49
CA THR A 106 -27.50 -6.47 -5.94
C THR A 106 -27.50 -5.35 -4.88
N ASN A 107 -28.62 -5.09 -4.28
CA ASN A 107 -28.82 -4.00 -3.31
C ASN A 107 -28.43 -2.62 -3.87
N VAL A 108 -28.80 -2.36 -5.12
CA VAL A 108 -28.58 -1.12 -5.87
C VAL A 108 -29.78 -0.79 -6.75
N GLY A 109 -29.86 0.42 -7.28
CA GLY A 109 -30.82 0.78 -8.30
C GLY A 109 -30.68 -0.10 -9.56
N ASP A 110 -31.78 -0.25 -10.31
CA ASP A 110 -31.83 -1.16 -11.46
C ASP A 110 -30.80 -0.84 -12.55
N ASP A 111 -30.41 0.42 -12.69
CA ASP A 111 -29.39 0.89 -13.64
C ASP A 111 -27.97 0.40 -13.31
N LEU A 112 -27.68 0.12 -12.04
CA LEU A 112 -26.40 -0.38 -11.55
C LEU A 112 -26.38 -1.88 -11.33
N LYS A 113 -27.55 -2.52 -11.33
CA LYS A 113 -27.70 -3.96 -11.09
C LYS A 113 -26.99 -4.76 -12.17
N LYS A 114 -26.33 -5.85 -11.75
CA LYS A 114 -25.71 -6.82 -12.64
C LYS A 114 -26.15 -8.23 -12.25
N THR A 115 -26.35 -9.07 -13.26
CA THR A 115 -26.77 -10.45 -13.05
C THR A 115 -25.87 -11.38 -13.84
N ASP A 116 -25.27 -12.34 -13.15
CA ASP A 116 -24.55 -13.49 -13.71
C ASP A 116 -23.47 -13.12 -14.75
N LEU A 117 -22.72 -12.06 -14.52
CA LEU A 117 -21.57 -11.73 -15.36
C LEU A 117 -20.51 -12.84 -15.20
N VAL A 118 -20.20 -13.53 -16.31
CA VAL A 118 -19.14 -14.56 -16.32
C VAL A 118 -17.81 -13.93 -16.02
N CYS A 119 -17.06 -14.53 -15.09
CA CYS A 119 -15.82 -13.98 -14.61
C CYS A 119 -14.89 -15.05 -14.02
N THR A 120 -13.67 -14.63 -13.71
CA THR A 120 -12.78 -15.36 -12.81
C THR A 120 -12.41 -14.48 -11.64
N MET A 121 -12.17 -15.10 -10.48
CA MET A 121 -11.67 -14.45 -9.27
C MET A 121 -10.36 -15.09 -8.84
N LYS A 122 -9.38 -14.26 -8.45
CA LYS A 122 -8.04 -14.70 -8.02
C LYS A 122 -7.62 -13.90 -6.79
N VAL A 123 -6.97 -14.54 -5.82
CA VAL A 123 -6.34 -13.83 -4.69
C VAL A 123 -5.20 -12.96 -5.22
N ARG A 124 -5.17 -11.72 -4.77
CA ARG A 124 -4.12 -10.74 -5.09
C ARG A 124 -3.41 -10.25 -3.84
N GLY A 125 -2.36 -9.47 -4.08
CA GLY A 125 -1.51 -8.89 -3.05
C GLY A 125 -0.24 -9.70 -2.86
N ASN A 126 0.74 -9.12 -2.23
CA ASN A 126 1.97 -9.78 -1.84
C ASN A 126 1.83 -10.30 -0.40
N GLN A 127 2.22 -9.52 0.59
CA GLN A 127 2.07 -9.84 2.00
C GLN A 127 0.61 -10.13 2.37
N THR A 128 -0.33 -9.30 1.89
CA THR A 128 -1.76 -9.41 2.20
C THR A 128 -2.43 -10.69 1.66
N ALA A 129 -1.80 -11.39 0.73
CA ALA A 129 -2.28 -12.72 0.31
C ALA A 129 -2.13 -13.78 1.41
N GLY A 130 -1.21 -13.59 2.35
CA GLY A 130 -1.05 -14.44 3.53
C GLY A 130 -2.05 -14.17 4.67
N TRP A 131 -2.83 -13.10 4.60
CA TRP A 131 -3.76 -12.71 5.64
C TRP A 131 -5.09 -13.48 5.55
N SER A 132 -5.83 -13.55 6.66
CA SER A 132 -7.14 -14.24 6.68
C SER A 132 -8.13 -13.57 5.73
N LYS A 133 -8.29 -12.26 5.81
CA LYS A 133 -9.10 -11.47 4.88
C LYS A 133 -8.26 -11.06 3.67
N LYS A 134 -8.43 -11.74 2.56
CA LYS A 134 -7.63 -11.58 1.35
C LYS A 134 -8.27 -10.58 0.37
N ALA A 135 -7.43 -9.86 -0.38
CA ALA A 135 -7.87 -9.06 -1.52
C ALA A 135 -7.99 -9.93 -2.79
N PHE A 136 -8.82 -9.49 -3.74
CA PHE A 136 -9.08 -10.25 -4.96
C PHE A 136 -8.92 -9.40 -6.22
N THR A 137 -8.55 -10.06 -7.32
CA THR A 137 -8.75 -9.56 -8.68
C THR A 137 -9.98 -10.25 -9.26
N LEU A 138 -10.90 -9.46 -9.80
CA LEU A 138 -12.07 -9.90 -10.54
C LEU A 138 -11.83 -9.62 -12.02
N LYS A 139 -11.88 -10.64 -12.88
CA LYS A 139 -11.72 -10.49 -14.33
C LYS A 139 -12.98 -10.98 -15.03
N LEU A 140 -13.75 -10.05 -15.58
CA LEU A 140 -14.94 -10.34 -16.39
C LEU A 140 -14.54 -10.95 -17.73
N ASP A 141 -15.34 -11.84 -18.26
CA ASP A 141 -15.15 -12.40 -19.61
C ASP A 141 -15.35 -11.32 -20.67
N SER A 142 -16.33 -10.45 -20.49
CA SER A 142 -16.60 -9.31 -21.36
C SER A 142 -16.49 -7.99 -20.58
N LYS A 143 -16.03 -6.91 -21.25
CA LYS A 143 -15.95 -5.58 -20.63
C LYS A 143 -17.33 -5.10 -20.17
N ASP A 144 -17.45 -4.70 -18.92
CA ASP A 144 -18.66 -4.05 -18.40
C ASP A 144 -18.30 -2.92 -17.41
N THR A 145 -19.28 -2.10 -17.08
CA THR A 145 -19.19 -1.08 -16.03
C THR A 145 -19.68 -1.67 -14.72
N LEU A 146 -18.99 -1.40 -13.62
CA LEU A 146 -19.41 -1.81 -12.28
C LEU A 146 -19.62 -0.57 -11.41
N LEU A 147 -20.82 -0.44 -10.84
CA LEU A 147 -21.21 0.61 -9.88
C LEU A 147 -20.89 2.05 -10.33
N GLY A 148 -20.88 2.32 -11.63
CA GLY A 148 -20.60 3.64 -12.18
C GLY A 148 -19.15 4.12 -12.04
N LEU A 149 -18.26 3.29 -11.51
CA LEU A 149 -16.84 3.61 -11.36
C LEU A 149 -16.21 4.03 -12.70
N ASN A 150 -15.17 4.83 -12.62
CA ASN A 150 -14.46 5.37 -13.77
C ASN A 150 -15.42 6.02 -14.79
N LYS A 151 -16.36 6.85 -14.28
CA LYS A 151 -17.38 7.53 -15.09
C LYS A 151 -18.18 6.57 -15.99
N GLY A 152 -18.44 5.35 -15.51
CA GLY A 152 -19.19 4.32 -16.24
C GLY A 152 -18.45 3.71 -17.42
N LYS A 153 -17.12 3.79 -17.48
CA LYS A 153 -16.33 3.13 -18.52
C LYS A 153 -16.28 1.61 -18.29
N LYS A 154 -16.21 0.86 -19.40
CA LYS A 154 -16.26 -0.60 -19.40
C LYS A 154 -14.87 -1.22 -19.38
N PHE A 155 -14.60 -2.05 -18.37
CA PHE A 155 -13.35 -2.78 -18.24
C PHE A 155 -13.59 -4.28 -17.95
N LYS A 156 -12.56 -5.09 -18.18
CA LYS A 156 -12.58 -6.51 -17.78
C LYS A 156 -12.08 -6.71 -16.36
N LYS A 157 -10.99 -6.02 -15.98
CA LYS A 157 -10.31 -6.24 -14.71
C LYS A 157 -10.72 -5.20 -13.67
N TRP A 158 -11.06 -5.69 -12.48
CA TRP A 158 -11.41 -4.91 -11.28
C TRP A 158 -10.71 -5.52 -10.08
N VAL A 159 -10.61 -4.79 -8.99
CA VAL A 159 -10.04 -5.28 -7.74
C VAL A 159 -10.99 -5.12 -6.58
N LEU A 160 -10.90 -6.06 -5.63
CA LEU A 160 -11.56 -5.98 -4.33
C LEU A 160 -10.46 -5.78 -3.30
N LEU A 161 -10.34 -4.56 -2.79
CA LEU A 161 -9.38 -4.21 -1.74
C LEU A 161 -9.97 -4.61 -0.41
N ALA A 162 -9.21 -5.36 0.38
CA ALA A 162 -9.69 -5.92 1.64
C ALA A 162 -9.53 -4.96 2.82
N ASP A 163 -8.58 -4.02 2.73
CA ASP A 163 -8.16 -3.14 3.82
C ASP A 163 -7.99 -3.89 5.16
N ALA A 164 -7.45 -5.12 5.08
CA ALA A 164 -7.35 -6.03 6.22
C ALA A 164 -6.43 -5.52 7.32
N LYS A 165 -5.51 -4.62 6.98
CA LYS A 165 -4.61 -3.95 7.93
C LYS A 165 -5.25 -2.72 8.59
N ASP A 166 -6.34 -2.23 8.05
CA ASP A 166 -6.99 -1.01 8.51
C ASP A 166 -8.22 -1.32 9.35
N THR A 167 -8.08 -1.17 10.65
CA THR A 167 -9.19 -1.33 11.60
C THR A 167 -10.35 -0.37 11.31
N THR A 168 -10.08 0.78 10.72
CA THR A 168 -11.11 1.78 10.39
C THR A 168 -11.77 1.54 9.04
N LEU A 169 -11.19 0.69 8.18
CA LEU A 169 -11.65 0.41 6.82
C LEU A 169 -11.84 1.65 5.94
N ILE A 170 -11.11 2.76 6.21
CA ILE A 170 -11.32 4.05 5.51
C ILE A 170 -10.09 4.56 4.78
N ARG A 171 -8.88 4.07 5.14
CA ARG A 171 -7.63 4.70 4.70
C ARG A 171 -7.42 4.64 3.18
N SER A 172 -7.82 3.55 2.53
CA SER A 172 -7.79 3.47 1.06
C SER A 172 -8.71 4.50 0.40
N ALA A 173 -9.93 4.66 0.91
CA ALA A 173 -10.86 5.66 0.38
C ALA A 173 -10.35 7.09 0.62
N ALA A 174 -9.87 7.39 1.83
CA ALA A 174 -9.30 8.69 2.17
C ALA A 174 -8.06 9.03 1.33
N GLY A 175 -7.16 8.06 1.16
CA GLY A 175 -5.93 8.23 0.37
C GLY A 175 -6.20 8.49 -1.10
N LEU A 176 -7.11 7.75 -1.72
CA LEU A 176 -7.50 8.02 -3.11
C LEU A 176 -8.30 9.31 -3.25
N LYS A 177 -9.12 9.66 -2.26
CA LYS A 177 -9.85 10.95 -2.26
C LYS A 177 -8.89 12.14 -2.26
N ILE A 178 -7.91 12.14 -1.34
CA ILE A 178 -6.94 13.24 -1.26
C ILE A 178 -6.00 13.25 -2.47
N ALA A 179 -5.61 12.08 -3.01
CA ALA A 179 -4.83 11.99 -4.23
C ALA A 179 -5.54 12.65 -5.41
N LYS A 180 -6.83 12.39 -5.59
CA LYS A 180 -7.66 13.05 -6.63
C LYS A 180 -7.74 14.55 -6.42
N ALA A 181 -7.91 15.00 -5.18
CA ALA A 181 -8.00 16.42 -4.87
C ALA A 181 -6.68 17.16 -5.15
N ILE A 182 -5.53 16.54 -4.85
CA ILE A 182 -4.21 17.10 -5.14
C ILE A 182 -3.98 17.18 -6.65
N SER A 183 -4.27 16.13 -7.41
CA SER A 183 -4.00 16.03 -8.85
C SER A 183 -5.05 16.70 -9.76
N LYS A 184 -6.10 17.29 -9.18
CA LYS A 184 -7.29 17.80 -9.88
C LYS A 184 -7.01 18.84 -10.97
N HIS A 185 -5.98 19.67 -10.79
CA HIS A 185 -5.89 20.92 -11.55
C HIS A 185 -4.90 20.92 -12.72
N ASP A 186 -3.84 20.15 -12.66
CA ASP A 186 -2.68 20.34 -13.55
C ASP A 186 -1.84 19.08 -13.76
N SER A 187 -2.31 17.95 -13.29
CA SER A 187 -1.53 16.73 -13.28
C SER A 187 -2.16 15.62 -14.12
N LYS A 188 -1.30 14.85 -14.77
CA LYS A 188 -1.65 13.65 -15.53
C LYS A 188 -1.63 12.38 -14.67
N VAL A 189 -1.51 12.51 -13.36
CA VAL A 189 -1.54 11.38 -12.43
C VAL A 189 -2.89 10.67 -12.52
N TRP A 190 -2.86 9.39 -12.83
CA TRP A 190 -4.06 8.57 -12.75
C TRP A 190 -4.31 8.15 -11.30
N VAL A 191 -5.54 8.33 -10.84
CA VAL A 191 -5.99 7.93 -9.51
C VAL A 191 -7.21 7.02 -9.66
N ALA A 192 -7.15 5.84 -9.07
CA ALA A 192 -8.22 4.86 -9.11
C ALA A 192 -9.53 5.40 -8.52
N ASP A 193 -10.66 4.99 -9.11
CA ASP A 193 -11.96 5.08 -8.46
C ASP A 193 -12.20 3.88 -7.57
N LEU A 194 -12.96 4.07 -6.49
CA LEU A 194 -13.42 3.00 -5.63
C LEU A 194 -14.80 3.30 -5.02
N THR A 195 -15.46 2.23 -4.57
CA THR A 195 -16.70 2.30 -3.80
C THR A 195 -16.77 1.12 -2.83
N PRO A 196 -17.31 1.31 -1.62
CA PRO A 196 -17.48 0.20 -0.68
C PRO A 196 -18.56 -0.78 -1.17
N VAL A 197 -18.33 -2.06 -0.89
CA VAL A 197 -19.24 -3.16 -1.22
C VAL A 197 -19.20 -4.23 -0.13
N SER A 198 -20.33 -4.89 0.10
CA SER A 198 -20.37 -6.13 0.86
C SER A 198 -20.17 -7.31 -0.08
N VAL A 199 -19.10 -8.09 0.15
CA VAL A 199 -18.75 -9.24 -0.70
C VAL A 199 -19.36 -10.52 -0.14
N TYR A 200 -19.92 -11.34 -1.02
CA TYR A 200 -20.41 -12.68 -0.74
C TYR A 200 -19.73 -13.69 -1.67
N LEU A 201 -19.25 -14.79 -1.11
CA LEU A 201 -18.72 -15.94 -1.85
C LEU A 201 -19.63 -17.14 -1.64
N ASN A 202 -20.24 -17.65 -2.71
CA ASN A 202 -21.24 -18.73 -2.66
C ASN A 202 -22.30 -18.46 -1.57
N ASP A 203 -22.90 -17.27 -1.60
CA ASP A 203 -23.90 -16.76 -0.64
C ASP A 203 -23.44 -16.61 0.83
N GLN A 204 -22.17 -16.89 1.13
CA GLN A 204 -21.61 -16.61 2.44
C GLN A 204 -21.08 -15.19 2.48
N TYR A 205 -21.51 -14.40 3.46
CA TYR A 205 -20.93 -13.09 3.69
C TYR A 205 -19.42 -13.21 3.90
N TRP A 206 -18.66 -12.45 3.09
CA TRP A 206 -17.20 -12.52 3.12
C TRP A 206 -16.56 -11.29 3.76
N GLY A 207 -17.21 -10.14 3.70
CA GLY A 207 -16.74 -8.93 4.38
C GLY A 207 -17.03 -7.65 3.61
N TYR A 208 -16.68 -6.55 4.27
CA TYR A 208 -16.61 -5.21 3.69
C TYR A 208 -15.37 -5.09 2.81
N TYR A 209 -15.52 -4.67 1.57
CA TYR A 209 -14.43 -4.47 0.61
C TYR A 209 -14.62 -3.14 -0.13
N TYR A 210 -13.56 -2.67 -0.77
CA TYR A 210 -13.68 -1.67 -1.80
C TYR A 210 -13.57 -2.32 -3.18
N LEU A 211 -14.63 -2.20 -4.00
CA LEU A 211 -14.51 -2.42 -5.44
C LEU A 211 -13.79 -1.22 -6.04
N ALA A 212 -12.70 -1.45 -6.75
CA ALA A 212 -11.86 -0.40 -7.29
C ALA A 212 -11.38 -0.70 -8.71
N ASP A 213 -10.93 0.36 -9.40
CA ASP A 213 -10.22 0.24 -10.67
C ASP A 213 -8.94 -0.59 -10.51
N GLN A 214 -8.64 -1.42 -11.48
CA GLN A 214 -7.33 -2.06 -11.61
C GLN A 214 -6.30 -1.08 -12.17
N LYS A 215 -5.10 -1.07 -11.61
CA LYS A 215 -3.93 -0.43 -12.23
C LYS A 215 -3.65 -1.12 -13.56
N GLU A 216 -3.84 -0.41 -14.64
CA GLU A 216 -3.74 -0.96 -15.98
C GLU A 216 -3.41 0.16 -16.97
N VAL A 217 -2.39 -0.05 -17.82
CA VAL A 217 -2.09 0.87 -18.93
C VAL A 217 -3.19 0.71 -19.96
N LYS A 218 -4.12 1.63 -19.96
CA LYS A 218 -5.28 1.67 -20.88
C LYS A 218 -5.87 3.07 -20.91
N SER A 219 -6.47 3.39 -22.05
CA SER A 219 -7.32 4.59 -22.16
C SER A 219 -8.37 4.64 -21.04
N ASN A 220 -8.51 5.78 -20.39
CA ASN A 220 -9.33 6.06 -19.21
C ASN A 220 -8.87 5.40 -17.89
N ARG A 221 -7.69 4.79 -17.88
CA ARG A 221 -6.92 4.40 -16.70
C ARG A 221 -5.56 5.09 -16.76
N ILE A 222 -4.47 4.36 -16.62
CA ILE A 222 -3.15 4.96 -16.88
C ILE A 222 -3.04 5.20 -18.38
N ASP A 223 -3.31 6.43 -18.80
CA ASP A 223 -3.49 6.80 -20.20
C ASP A 223 -2.13 6.99 -20.88
N LEU A 224 -1.55 5.86 -21.27
CA LEU A 224 -0.33 5.75 -22.02
C LEU A 224 -0.58 4.95 -23.31
N PRO A 225 0.18 5.20 -24.38
CA PRO A 225 0.08 4.40 -25.60
C PRO A 225 0.34 2.93 -25.33
N GLU A 226 -0.67 2.10 -25.59
CA GLU A 226 -0.54 0.65 -25.51
C GLU A 226 0.19 0.14 -26.76
N PRO A 227 1.19 -0.75 -26.61
CA PRO A 227 1.82 -1.38 -27.78
C PRO A 227 0.86 -2.36 -28.46
N GLU A 228 1.00 -2.51 -29.76
CA GLU A 228 0.35 -3.60 -30.47
C GLU A 228 0.91 -4.96 -29.98
N LYS A 229 0.07 -5.99 -30.10
CA LYS A 229 0.49 -7.35 -29.71
C LYS A 229 1.75 -7.76 -30.46
N ASN A 230 2.75 -8.25 -29.71
CA ASN A 230 4.08 -8.63 -30.17
C ASN A 230 4.96 -7.46 -30.66
N TYR A 231 4.62 -6.23 -30.31
CA TYR A 231 5.48 -5.10 -30.62
C TYR A 231 6.79 -5.17 -29.82
N THR A 232 7.92 -4.96 -30.47
CA THR A 232 9.28 -5.05 -29.87
C THR A 232 10.02 -3.72 -29.85
N GLY A 233 9.42 -2.66 -30.41
CA GLY A 233 9.98 -1.32 -30.37
C GLY A 233 9.95 -0.74 -28.96
N THR A 234 10.75 0.30 -28.74
CA THR A 234 10.86 0.97 -27.44
C THR A 234 10.04 2.27 -27.35
N ASP A 235 9.41 2.66 -28.43
CA ASP A 235 8.60 3.88 -28.58
C ASP A 235 7.14 3.65 -28.13
N ILE A 236 6.98 3.21 -26.89
CA ILE A 236 5.70 2.89 -26.22
C ILE A 236 5.56 3.65 -24.90
N GLY A 237 4.40 3.53 -24.28
CA GLY A 237 4.18 3.98 -22.91
C GLY A 237 4.69 2.95 -21.88
N TYR A 238 5.34 3.42 -20.84
CA TYR A 238 5.87 2.60 -19.76
C TYR A 238 5.24 3.01 -18.44
N CYS A 239 4.77 2.03 -17.68
CA CYS A 239 4.41 2.20 -16.27
C CYS A 239 5.09 1.11 -15.46
N PHE A 240 5.69 1.47 -14.33
CA PHE A 240 6.47 0.56 -13.51
C PHE A 240 6.41 0.94 -12.03
N GLU A 241 6.59 -0.06 -11.20
CA GLU A 241 6.57 0.02 -9.75
C GLU A 241 7.99 -0.08 -9.21
N LEU A 242 8.37 0.79 -8.28
CA LEU A 242 9.49 0.52 -7.40
C LEU A 242 9.08 -0.64 -6.50
N ASP A 243 9.81 -1.75 -6.57
CA ASP A 243 9.37 -3.03 -6.04
C ASP A 243 10.57 -3.82 -5.50
N TYR A 244 11.18 -3.25 -4.47
CA TYR A 244 12.32 -3.85 -3.82
C TYR A 244 11.85 -4.80 -2.71
N TYR A 245 12.09 -6.07 -2.90
CA TYR A 245 11.97 -7.06 -1.85
C TYR A 245 13.38 -7.45 -1.37
N GLY A 246 13.52 -7.66 -0.07
CA GLY A 246 14.77 -8.11 0.53
C GLY A 246 15.34 -9.35 -0.16
N LYS A 247 16.59 -9.69 0.10
CA LYS A 247 17.30 -10.82 -0.54
C LYS A 247 16.59 -12.17 -0.38
N ASP A 248 15.77 -12.30 0.66
CA ASP A 248 15.17 -13.56 1.10
C ASP A 248 13.67 -13.67 0.74
N GLU A 249 13.10 -12.68 0.05
CA GLU A 249 11.71 -12.75 -0.40
C GLU A 249 11.61 -13.10 -1.91
N PRO A 250 10.59 -13.88 -2.31
CA PRO A 250 10.35 -14.16 -3.73
C PRO A 250 10.17 -12.83 -4.48
N ARG A 251 10.97 -12.63 -5.51
CA ARG A 251 10.88 -11.45 -6.37
C ARG A 251 9.73 -11.63 -7.37
N LYS A 252 9.13 -10.56 -7.82
CA LYS A 252 8.12 -10.64 -8.91
C LYS A 252 8.69 -11.26 -10.17
N ALA A 253 10.00 -11.17 -10.42
CA ALA A 253 10.68 -11.93 -11.47
C ALA A 253 10.46 -13.44 -11.35
N ASP A 254 10.34 -13.98 -10.13
CA ASP A 254 10.06 -15.40 -9.89
C ASP A 254 8.62 -15.77 -10.28
N PHE A 255 7.74 -14.77 -10.37
CA PHE A 255 6.37 -14.89 -10.89
C PHE A 255 6.25 -14.63 -12.40
N GLY A 256 7.37 -14.42 -13.09
CA GLY A 256 7.40 -14.13 -14.52
C GLY A 256 7.18 -12.65 -14.90
N ASP A 257 7.06 -11.76 -13.93
CA ASP A 257 6.90 -10.33 -14.20
C ASP A 257 8.22 -9.72 -14.71
N PRO A 258 8.21 -8.84 -15.73
CA PRO A 258 9.39 -8.18 -16.23
C PRO A 258 9.96 -7.23 -15.18
N THR A 259 11.20 -7.43 -14.76
CA THR A 259 11.89 -6.61 -13.78
C THR A 259 13.21 -6.07 -14.28
N PHE A 260 13.63 -4.94 -13.74
CA PHE A 260 14.97 -4.38 -13.95
C PHE A 260 15.49 -3.73 -12.68
N THR A 261 16.79 -3.43 -12.63
CA THR A 261 17.42 -2.85 -11.45
C THR A 261 18.12 -1.54 -11.80
N LEU A 262 18.06 -0.59 -10.86
CA LEU A 262 18.92 0.59 -10.85
C LEU A 262 20.01 0.44 -9.81
N ASP A 263 21.20 0.93 -10.14
CA ASP A 263 22.30 1.06 -9.21
C ASP A 263 22.56 2.54 -8.89
N TYR A 264 22.26 2.91 -7.67
CA TYR A 264 22.53 4.27 -7.17
C TYR A 264 24.00 4.47 -6.75
N GLY A 265 24.77 3.37 -6.59
CA GLY A 265 26.18 3.41 -6.20
C GLY A 265 26.39 4.19 -4.89
N ASN A 266 27.40 5.04 -4.88
CA ASN A 266 27.72 5.94 -3.75
C ASN A 266 26.73 7.10 -3.55
N LYS A 267 25.75 7.28 -4.44
CA LYS A 267 24.70 8.27 -4.33
C LYS A 267 23.56 7.79 -3.42
N PHE A 268 23.52 6.48 -3.12
CA PHE A 268 22.56 5.92 -2.20
C PHE A 268 22.82 6.44 -0.79
N THR A 269 21.80 7.05 -0.18
CA THR A 269 21.86 7.48 1.20
C THR A 269 20.83 6.69 1.99
N ARG A 270 21.32 5.92 2.96
CA ARG A 270 20.43 5.31 3.95
C ARG A 270 19.78 6.41 4.77
N ASN A 271 18.51 6.24 5.03
CA ASN A 271 17.87 7.01 6.06
C ASN A 271 18.55 6.72 7.42
N SER A 272 18.89 7.76 8.16
CA SER A 272 19.47 7.64 9.51
C SER A 272 18.45 7.18 10.57
N TYR A 273 17.20 7.06 10.20
CA TYR A 273 16.16 6.46 11.04
C TYR A 273 16.28 4.95 10.94
N ASN A 274 16.70 4.37 12.02
CA ASN A 274 16.82 2.94 12.24
C ASN A 274 15.48 2.24 11.99
N ILE A 275 15.31 1.82 10.79
CA ILE A 275 14.46 0.69 10.49
C ILE A 275 15.33 -0.50 10.88
N GLU A 276 15.42 -0.75 12.20
CA GLU A 276 16.50 -1.52 12.77
C GLU A 276 16.50 -2.98 12.37
N ASN A 277 15.42 -3.52 11.81
CA ASN A 277 15.39 -4.97 11.71
C ASN A 277 14.85 -5.58 10.39
N SER A 278 14.10 -4.90 9.58
CA SER A 278 13.57 -5.52 8.35
C SER A 278 14.09 -4.91 7.05
N LEU A 279 14.56 -3.66 7.11
CA LEU A 279 15.09 -2.96 5.94
C LEU A 279 16.62 -2.77 6.01
N ALA A 280 17.30 -3.46 6.93
CA ALA A 280 18.76 -3.43 7.06
C ALA A 280 19.51 -3.88 5.80
N ASN A 281 18.81 -4.53 4.88
CA ASN A 281 19.35 -5.09 3.64
C ASN A 281 19.19 -4.18 2.42
N PHE A 282 18.59 -2.97 2.53
CA PHE A 282 18.58 -2.02 1.44
C PHE A 282 20.00 -1.60 1.08
N GLY A 283 20.37 -1.92 -0.12
CA GLY A 283 21.64 -1.53 -0.72
C GLY A 283 21.43 -0.47 -1.80
N PRO A 284 22.51 -0.10 -2.48
CA PRO A 284 22.44 0.88 -3.56
C PRO A 284 21.67 0.38 -4.79
N THR A 285 21.32 -0.89 -4.85
CA THR A 285 20.58 -1.48 -5.99
C THR A 285 19.12 -1.63 -5.65
N THR A 286 18.25 -1.11 -6.50
CA THR A 286 16.79 -1.14 -6.33
C THR A 286 16.13 -1.81 -7.52
N THR A 287 15.15 -2.68 -7.28
CA THR A 287 14.39 -3.38 -8.32
C THR A 287 13.12 -2.60 -8.67
N TYR A 288 12.77 -2.65 -9.94
CA TYR A 288 11.55 -2.12 -10.51
C TYR A 288 10.83 -3.22 -11.27
N THR A 289 9.52 -3.28 -11.13
CA THR A 289 8.65 -4.21 -11.86
C THR A 289 7.80 -3.44 -12.86
N MET A 290 7.83 -3.84 -14.10
CA MET A 290 6.94 -3.29 -15.11
C MET A 290 5.53 -3.83 -14.93
N LEU A 291 4.51 -3.03 -15.18
CA LEU A 291 3.14 -3.54 -15.20
C LEU A 291 2.99 -4.51 -16.37
N SER A 292 2.59 -5.74 -16.07
CA SER A 292 2.56 -6.86 -17.02
C SER A 292 1.69 -6.64 -18.27
N ASP A 293 0.77 -5.68 -18.21
CA ASP A 293 -0.13 -5.36 -19.33
C ASP A 293 0.54 -4.51 -20.43
N ILE A 294 1.77 -4.01 -20.21
CA ILE A 294 2.54 -3.31 -21.27
C ILE A 294 2.88 -4.25 -22.43
N THR A 295 2.97 -5.51 -22.14
CA THR A 295 3.37 -6.50 -23.13
C THR A 295 2.37 -7.65 -23.13
N ASP A 296 1.31 -7.55 -23.92
CA ASP A 296 0.47 -8.69 -24.30
C ASP A 296 1.27 -9.66 -25.19
N GLY A 297 2.40 -10.15 -24.67
CA GLY A 297 3.23 -11.14 -25.36
C GLY A 297 2.55 -12.51 -25.41
N PRO A 298 2.84 -13.33 -26.42
CA PRO A 298 2.36 -14.69 -26.49
C PRO A 298 3.14 -15.55 -25.51
N SER A 299 2.49 -16.11 -24.52
CA SER A 299 3.01 -17.02 -23.50
C SER A 299 4.24 -16.52 -22.70
N ASP A 300 4.33 -16.89 -21.44
CA ASP A 300 5.32 -16.41 -20.46
C ASP A 300 6.78 -16.50 -20.92
N ALA A 301 7.15 -17.51 -21.69
CA ALA A 301 8.51 -17.67 -22.21
C ALA A 301 8.85 -16.71 -23.36
N ALA A 302 7.89 -16.33 -24.18
CA ALA A 302 8.08 -15.36 -25.26
C ALA A 302 8.01 -13.91 -24.77
N VAL A 303 7.25 -13.65 -23.69
CA VAL A 303 7.24 -12.40 -22.96
C VAL A 303 8.65 -12.04 -22.50
N ASN A 304 9.35 -12.95 -21.85
CA ASN A 304 10.71 -12.72 -21.37
C ASN A 304 11.72 -12.40 -22.49
N ALA A 305 11.57 -12.96 -23.67
CA ALA A 305 12.45 -12.69 -24.82
C ALA A 305 12.10 -11.39 -25.55
N THR A 306 10.82 -11.09 -25.68
CA THR A 306 10.31 -9.91 -26.38
C THR A 306 10.49 -8.65 -25.55
N ASN A 307 10.34 -8.75 -24.24
CA ASN A 307 10.46 -7.66 -23.29
C ASN A 307 11.90 -7.27 -22.97
N SER A 308 12.88 -8.12 -23.27
CA SER A 308 14.28 -7.85 -22.93
C SER A 308 14.76 -6.52 -23.51
N ASN A 309 14.33 -6.15 -24.72
CA ASN A 309 14.68 -4.89 -25.35
C ASN A 309 13.99 -3.68 -24.68
N GLN A 310 12.71 -3.78 -24.39
CA GLN A 310 11.93 -2.72 -23.73
C GLN A 310 12.37 -2.55 -22.27
N VAL A 311 12.59 -3.66 -21.56
CA VAL A 311 13.11 -3.67 -20.19
C VAL A 311 14.51 -3.05 -20.13
N ALA A 312 15.42 -3.46 -21.03
CA ALA A 312 16.77 -2.91 -21.10
C ALA A 312 16.76 -1.41 -21.44
N PHE A 313 15.88 -0.99 -22.36
CA PHE A 313 15.71 0.41 -22.69
C PHE A 313 15.28 1.20 -21.44
N MET A 314 14.25 0.73 -20.73
CA MET A 314 13.72 1.45 -19.58
C MET A 314 14.71 1.47 -18.41
N GLN A 315 15.44 0.38 -18.18
CA GLN A 315 16.54 0.34 -17.21
C GLN A 315 17.58 1.43 -17.48
N ASN A 316 18.06 1.51 -18.73
CA ASN A 316 19.08 2.49 -19.12
C ASN A 316 18.54 3.92 -19.05
N ARG A 317 17.28 4.13 -19.50
CA ARG A 317 16.61 5.43 -19.45
C ARG A 317 16.44 5.91 -18.01
N LEU A 318 15.94 5.05 -17.14
CA LEU A 318 15.67 5.40 -15.75
C LEU A 318 16.98 5.63 -14.97
N GLN A 319 18.01 4.83 -15.25
CA GLN A 319 19.35 5.06 -14.67
C GLN A 319 19.92 6.43 -15.08
N ALA A 320 19.77 6.78 -16.36
CA ALA A 320 20.24 8.07 -16.87
C ALA A 320 19.44 9.24 -16.27
N LEU A 321 18.11 9.11 -16.14
CA LEU A 321 17.24 10.09 -15.48
C LEU A 321 17.64 10.31 -14.02
N PHE A 322 17.93 9.24 -13.28
CA PHE A 322 18.43 9.38 -11.92
C PHE A 322 19.78 10.10 -11.86
N ASN A 323 20.68 9.80 -12.78
CA ASN A 323 21.95 10.51 -12.87
C ASN A 323 21.77 12.00 -13.18
N VAL A 324 20.85 12.37 -14.08
CA VAL A 324 20.50 13.79 -14.35
C VAL A 324 19.98 14.46 -13.08
N LEU A 325 19.09 13.80 -12.33
CA LEU A 325 18.59 14.33 -11.07
C LEU A 325 19.70 14.51 -10.02
N TYR A 326 20.61 13.55 -9.93
CA TYR A 326 21.78 13.66 -9.04
C TYR A 326 22.66 14.86 -9.43
N GLU A 327 23.02 15.00 -10.72
CA GLU A 327 23.84 16.09 -11.22
C GLU A 327 23.19 17.46 -10.96
N ALA A 328 21.86 17.54 -11.05
CA ALA A 328 21.12 18.76 -10.71
C ALA A 328 21.36 19.18 -9.24
N THR A 329 21.42 18.23 -8.31
CA THR A 329 21.75 18.55 -6.90
C THR A 329 23.20 18.98 -6.68
N GLN A 330 24.07 18.76 -7.66
CA GLN A 330 25.45 19.28 -7.71
C GLN A 330 25.57 20.59 -8.51
N ASN A 331 24.42 21.18 -8.87
CA ASN A 331 24.32 22.39 -9.69
C ASN A 331 24.87 22.23 -11.11
N HIS A 332 24.76 21.03 -11.69
CA HIS A 332 25.13 20.74 -13.07
C HIS A 332 23.89 20.56 -13.94
N ALA A 333 23.73 21.39 -14.98
CA ALA A 333 22.65 21.24 -15.95
C ALA A 333 22.96 20.09 -16.92
N LYS A 334 22.28 18.97 -16.77
CA LYS A 334 22.44 17.76 -17.59
C LYS A 334 21.10 17.31 -18.17
N THR A 335 21.15 16.60 -19.29
CA THR A 335 20.00 15.95 -19.94
C THR A 335 20.41 14.61 -20.51
N ILE A 336 19.47 13.92 -21.18
CA ILE A 336 19.68 12.61 -21.76
C ILE A 336 19.54 12.71 -23.28
N ASN A 337 20.52 12.17 -24.02
CA ASN A 337 20.41 12.02 -25.45
C ASN A 337 19.61 10.76 -25.87
N GLU A 338 19.43 10.55 -27.16
CA GLU A 338 18.69 9.41 -27.73
C GLU A 338 19.26 8.05 -27.33
N ASN A 339 20.57 7.99 -27.04
CA ASN A 339 21.28 6.77 -26.62
C ASN A 339 21.28 6.56 -25.10
N ASN A 340 20.43 7.24 -24.36
CA ASN A 340 20.39 7.20 -22.89
C ASN A 340 21.71 7.66 -22.21
N GLN A 341 22.51 8.47 -22.87
CA GLN A 341 23.73 9.04 -22.28
C GLN A 341 23.42 10.38 -21.64
N VAL A 342 23.97 10.61 -20.46
CA VAL A 342 23.91 11.91 -19.78
C VAL A 342 24.88 12.88 -20.46
N VAL A 343 24.36 13.99 -20.94
CA VAL A 343 25.10 15.04 -21.67
C VAL A 343 24.82 16.41 -21.06
N ASP A 344 25.64 17.40 -21.40
CA ASP A 344 25.41 18.79 -20.96
C ASP A 344 24.11 19.34 -21.55
N TYR A 345 23.37 20.07 -20.72
CA TYR A 345 22.19 20.82 -21.14
C TYR A 345 22.56 22.29 -21.33
N ASN A 346 22.17 22.85 -22.46
CA ASN A 346 22.42 24.29 -22.74
C ASN A 346 21.29 25.13 -22.13
N GLY A 347 21.40 25.39 -20.83
CA GLY A 347 20.42 26.15 -20.05
C GLY A 347 20.68 26.02 -18.56
N THR A 348 19.70 26.36 -17.77
CA THR A 348 19.75 26.26 -16.30
C THR A 348 19.50 24.83 -15.81
N VAL A 349 19.85 24.53 -14.56
CA VAL A 349 19.54 23.26 -13.89
C VAL A 349 18.03 23.03 -13.82
N GLU A 350 17.26 24.09 -13.55
CA GLU A 350 15.81 24.01 -13.50
C GLU A 350 15.22 23.63 -14.86
N GLU A 351 15.64 24.29 -15.93
CA GLU A 351 15.18 23.96 -17.29
C GLU A 351 15.55 22.52 -17.67
N ALA A 352 16.75 22.07 -17.31
CA ALA A 352 17.20 20.70 -17.55
C ALA A 352 16.29 19.67 -16.82
N ILE A 353 15.93 19.91 -15.57
CA ILE A 353 15.04 19.03 -14.83
C ILE A 353 13.62 19.07 -15.40
N ARG A 354 13.07 20.25 -15.71
CA ARG A 354 11.74 20.39 -16.33
C ARG A 354 11.66 19.77 -17.73
N ALA A 355 12.78 19.64 -18.43
CA ALA A 355 12.85 18.94 -19.72
C ALA A 355 12.75 17.41 -19.57
N ASN A 356 13.21 16.85 -18.45
CA ASN A 356 13.29 15.41 -18.24
C ASN A 356 12.22 14.86 -17.26
N PHE A 357 11.60 15.73 -16.45
CA PHE A 357 10.63 15.37 -15.42
C PHE A 357 9.35 16.20 -15.58
N ASP A 358 8.21 15.57 -15.48
CA ASP A 358 6.92 16.25 -15.36
C ASP A 358 6.75 16.68 -13.89
N LEU A 359 7.29 17.86 -13.55
CA LEU A 359 7.35 18.31 -12.16
C LEU A 359 5.96 18.55 -11.54
N ALA A 360 4.91 18.75 -12.32
CA ALA A 360 3.55 18.84 -11.78
C ALA A 360 3.16 17.51 -11.09
N THR A 361 3.38 16.37 -11.76
CA THR A 361 3.10 15.06 -11.18
C THR A 361 3.98 14.72 -9.98
N TRP A 362 5.25 15.11 -10.04
CA TRP A 362 6.18 14.90 -8.93
C TRP A 362 5.86 15.77 -7.72
N THR A 363 5.37 16.98 -7.93
CA THR A 363 4.88 17.88 -6.88
C THR A 363 3.67 17.26 -6.16
N ASP A 364 2.72 16.73 -6.93
CA ASP A 364 1.56 16.02 -6.40
C ASP A 364 1.98 14.80 -5.58
N GLY A 365 2.87 13.97 -6.15
CA GLY A 365 3.40 12.80 -5.47
C GLY A 365 4.16 13.15 -4.19
N PHE A 366 4.94 14.23 -4.20
CA PHE A 366 5.68 14.70 -3.03
C PHE A 366 4.74 15.12 -1.90
N ILE A 367 3.72 15.94 -2.21
CA ILE A 367 2.72 16.40 -1.23
C ILE A 367 1.93 15.21 -0.68
N LEU A 368 1.45 14.33 -1.56
CA LEU A 368 0.67 13.16 -1.18
C LEU A 368 1.45 12.25 -0.24
N ASN A 369 2.68 11.89 -0.61
CA ASN A 369 3.52 11.02 0.22
C ASN A 369 3.93 11.71 1.52
N ALA A 370 4.22 13.01 1.49
CA ALA A 370 4.51 13.77 2.70
C ALA A 370 3.32 13.83 3.65
N PHE A 371 2.09 13.90 3.13
CA PHE A 371 0.88 13.90 3.95
C PHE A 371 0.52 12.51 4.45
N CYS A 372 0.40 11.53 3.56
CA CYS A 372 -0.09 10.19 3.90
C CYS A 372 0.92 9.35 4.69
N CYS A 373 2.21 9.65 4.59
CA CYS A 373 3.32 8.89 5.20
C CYS A 373 3.26 7.39 4.92
N PRO A 374 3.28 6.97 3.64
CA PRO A 374 3.29 5.55 3.31
C PRO A 374 4.57 4.90 3.84
N PRO A 375 4.46 3.80 4.59
CA PRO A 375 5.65 3.11 5.12
C PRO A 375 6.50 2.51 4.01
N ASP A 376 5.88 2.18 2.88
CA ASP A 376 6.49 1.43 1.79
C ASP A 376 7.09 2.34 0.69
N VAL A 377 7.00 3.67 0.83
CA VAL A 377 7.39 4.65 -0.20
C VAL A 377 8.79 4.46 -0.79
N GLY A 378 9.70 3.87 -0.05
CA GLY A 378 11.09 3.64 -0.47
C GLY A 378 11.36 2.28 -1.08
N TYR A 379 10.40 1.35 -1.10
CA TYR A 379 10.66 -0.02 -1.54
C TYR A 379 9.51 -0.72 -2.26
N SER A 380 8.27 -0.26 -2.16
CA SER A 380 7.13 -0.88 -2.84
C SER A 380 6.03 0.14 -3.09
N SER A 381 5.09 -0.21 -3.95
CA SER A 381 3.86 0.55 -4.22
C SER A 381 4.08 2.03 -4.60
N PHE A 382 5.26 2.34 -5.13
CA PHE A 382 5.59 3.64 -5.68
C PHE A 382 5.70 3.55 -7.20
N TYR A 383 4.75 4.14 -7.90
CA TYR A 383 4.59 3.99 -9.35
C TYR A 383 5.10 5.22 -10.08
N MET A 384 5.68 4.96 -11.24
CA MET A 384 6.13 5.97 -12.19
C MET A 384 5.72 5.58 -13.59
N SER A 385 5.57 6.58 -14.46
CA SER A 385 5.28 6.38 -15.87
C SER A 385 6.17 7.21 -16.77
N PHE A 386 6.34 6.73 -18.00
CA PHE A 386 7.16 7.37 -19.02
C PHE A 386 6.59 7.10 -20.41
N ASP A 387 6.21 8.14 -21.12
CA ASP A 387 5.71 8.04 -22.49
C ASP A 387 6.85 8.26 -23.49
N ASN A 388 7.36 7.16 -24.08
CA ASN A 388 8.41 7.20 -25.09
C ASN A 388 7.88 7.15 -26.52
N SER A 389 6.57 7.17 -26.71
CA SER A 389 5.99 7.19 -28.06
C SER A 389 6.42 8.41 -28.88
N ALA A 390 6.14 8.42 -30.17
CA ALA A 390 6.49 9.51 -31.05
C ALA A 390 5.90 10.86 -30.58
N GLU A 391 4.66 10.82 -30.09
CA GLU A 391 3.92 11.98 -29.57
C GLU A 391 4.11 12.18 -28.06
N GLY A 392 4.86 11.29 -27.41
CA GLY A 392 5.09 11.31 -25.97
C GLY A 392 5.97 12.49 -25.52
N GLU A 393 5.68 12.99 -24.33
CA GLU A 393 6.45 14.10 -23.75
C GLU A 393 7.87 13.69 -23.33
N LYS A 394 8.13 12.38 -23.23
CA LYS A 394 9.44 11.80 -22.83
C LYS A 394 9.95 12.32 -21.50
N LYS A 395 9.02 12.57 -20.57
CA LYS A 395 9.30 13.02 -19.20
C LYS A 395 8.92 11.93 -18.21
N LEU A 396 9.72 11.77 -17.17
CA LEU A 396 9.40 10.88 -16.06
C LEU A 396 8.31 11.52 -15.19
N ARG A 397 7.27 10.73 -14.89
CA ARG A 397 6.12 11.12 -14.06
C ARG A 397 6.05 10.28 -12.80
N PHE A 398 5.66 10.87 -11.69
CA PHE A 398 4.99 10.15 -10.63
C PHE A 398 3.58 9.79 -11.11
N ASP A 399 3.11 8.57 -10.82
CA ASP A 399 1.81 8.12 -11.28
C ASP A 399 1.19 7.12 -10.30
N CYS A 400 -0.10 6.84 -10.47
CA CYS A 400 -0.78 5.71 -9.88
C CYS A 400 -0.63 5.57 -8.35
N PRO A 401 -0.97 6.60 -7.53
CA PRO A 401 -0.96 6.47 -6.09
C PRO A 401 -1.82 5.29 -5.62
N TRP A 402 -1.28 4.47 -4.71
CA TRP A 402 -1.84 3.19 -4.34
C TRP A 402 -1.46 2.78 -2.91
N ASP A 403 -2.16 1.77 -2.37
CA ASP A 403 -1.79 1.06 -1.13
C ASP A 403 -1.82 1.92 0.13
N PHE A 404 -2.97 2.54 0.40
CA PHE A 404 -3.13 3.46 1.51
C PHE A 404 -3.54 2.81 2.83
N ASP A 405 -3.83 1.52 2.89
CA ASP A 405 -4.33 0.83 4.08
C ASP A 405 -3.36 0.87 5.27
N SER A 406 -2.06 1.04 5.01
CA SER A 406 -1.00 1.19 6.01
C SER A 406 -0.61 2.65 6.30
N ASN A 407 -1.25 3.63 5.66
CA ASN A 407 -0.92 5.04 5.74
C ASN A 407 -1.61 5.74 6.93
N PHE A 408 -1.48 7.05 7.02
CA PHE A 408 -2.13 7.89 8.04
C PHE A 408 -1.86 7.41 9.48
N GLY A 409 -0.60 7.01 9.74
CA GLY A 409 -0.17 6.55 11.05
C GLY A 409 -0.58 5.12 11.39
N ASN A 410 -1.09 4.33 10.45
CA ASN A 410 -1.52 2.95 10.70
C ASN A 410 -0.36 2.00 11.01
N ARG A 411 0.86 2.26 10.52
CA ARG A 411 2.07 1.48 10.84
C ARG A 411 3.04 2.30 11.68
N ARG A 412 2.95 2.15 12.98
CA ARG A 412 3.77 2.91 13.95
C ARG A 412 5.22 2.42 14.05
N ASP A 413 5.50 1.20 13.67
CA ASP A 413 6.82 0.59 13.71
C ASP A 413 7.84 1.25 12.75
N PHE A 414 7.36 1.82 11.66
CA PHE A 414 8.18 2.63 10.76
C PHE A 414 8.33 4.08 11.19
N ILE A 415 7.50 4.49 12.12
CA ILE A 415 7.45 5.83 12.67
C ILE A 415 8.04 5.72 14.07
N THR A 416 9.37 5.84 14.15
CA THR A 416 10.05 5.59 15.41
C THR A 416 9.45 6.33 16.59
N THR A 417 9.03 5.55 17.49
CA THR A 417 9.18 5.45 18.92
C THR A 417 8.70 6.59 19.83
N ALA A 418 9.06 7.82 19.68
CA ALA A 418 8.76 8.79 20.73
C ALA A 418 7.63 9.77 20.38
N ASN A 419 7.36 9.97 19.10
CA ASN A 419 6.54 11.08 18.63
C ASN A 419 5.30 10.66 17.83
N SER A 420 5.00 9.37 17.78
CA SER A 420 3.88 8.87 16.95
C SER A 420 2.54 9.51 17.33
N LYS A 421 2.31 9.78 18.60
CA LYS A 421 1.10 10.45 19.09
C LYS A 421 1.06 11.97 18.86
N SER A 422 2.20 12.59 18.56
CA SER A 422 2.27 14.05 18.43
C SER A 422 2.02 14.56 17.01
N GLY A 423 1.97 13.70 16.00
CA GLY A 423 1.88 14.11 14.60
C GLY A 423 3.14 14.84 14.10
N ASN A 424 4.17 14.88 14.92
CA ASN A 424 5.40 15.61 14.65
C ASN A 424 6.42 14.66 14.02
N TYR A 425 6.14 14.25 12.77
CA TYR A 425 6.93 13.27 12.04
C TYR A 425 7.97 13.92 11.14
N ASP A 426 8.92 14.63 11.73
CA ASP A 426 10.10 15.10 11.02
C ASP A 426 10.87 13.96 10.33
N PRO A 427 10.96 12.73 10.94
CA PRO A 427 11.59 11.58 10.30
C PRO A 427 11.00 11.17 8.96
N TYR A 428 9.72 11.41 8.75
CA TYR A 428 8.99 11.03 7.54
C TYR A 428 8.90 12.13 6.50
N TYR A 429 9.76 13.10 6.60
CA TYR A 429 9.88 14.04 5.52
C TYR A 429 10.57 13.38 4.33
N MET A 430 10.16 13.74 3.12
CA MET A 430 10.57 13.03 1.90
C MET A 430 12.07 13.06 1.63
N ASP A 431 12.79 14.01 2.19
CA ASP A 431 14.25 14.09 2.14
C ASP A 431 14.97 13.04 2.99
N ARG A 432 14.23 12.31 3.81
CA ARG A 432 14.77 11.29 4.73
C ARG A 432 14.22 9.89 4.47
N THR A 433 13.38 9.72 3.47
CA THR A 433 12.92 8.39 3.05
C THR A 433 14.02 7.65 2.28
N SER A 434 13.88 6.35 2.13
CA SER A 434 14.74 5.57 1.24
C SER A 434 14.36 5.72 -0.24
N ASN A 435 13.32 6.50 -0.57
CA ASN A 435 12.98 6.82 -1.95
C ASN A 435 13.96 7.87 -2.51
N MET A 436 14.87 7.42 -3.34
CA MET A 436 15.92 8.28 -3.88
C MET A 436 15.38 9.42 -4.76
N TRP A 437 14.26 9.20 -5.46
CA TRP A 437 13.66 10.23 -6.31
C TRP A 437 13.14 11.40 -5.48
N LEU A 438 12.30 11.12 -4.49
CA LEU A 438 11.73 12.14 -3.61
C LEU A 438 12.82 12.83 -2.78
N GLN A 439 13.82 12.05 -2.34
CA GLN A 439 14.93 12.59 -1.57
C GLN A 439 15.77 13.61 -2.38
N TYR A 440 16.07 13.29 -3.64
CA TYR A 440 16.89 14.17 -4.47
C TYR A 440 16.10 15.36 -5.03
N LEU A 441 14.82 15.16 -5.41
CA LEU A 441 13.95 16.29 -5.78
C LEU A 441 13.78 17.27 -4.63
N GLY A 442 13.62 16.80 -3.40
CA GLY A 442 13.48 17.64 -2.21
C GLY A 442 14.72 18.50 -1.87
N LYS A 443 15.87 18.27 -2.53
CA LYS A 443 17.09 19.11 -2.41
C LYS A 443 17.12 20.28 -3.39
N LEU A 444 16.18 20.33 -4.35
CA LEU A 444 16.13 21.37 -5.38
C LEU A 444 15.18 22.49 -4.94
N ASP A 445 15.71 23.69 -4.72
CA ASP A 445 14.94 24.82 -4.22
C ASP A 445 13.75 25.19 -5.11
N PHE A 446 13.92 25.17 -6.44
CA PHE A 446 12.83 25.45 -7.37
C PHE A 446 11.71 24.42 -7.27
N PHE A 447 12.03 23.12 -7.11
CA PHE A 447 11.03 22.08 -6.89
C PHE A 447 10.29 22.29 -5.55
N MET A 448 11.01 22.61 -4.49
CA MET A 448 10.38 22.90 -3.19
C MET A 448 9.53 24.18 -3.22
N ASN A 449 9.83 25.13 -4.10
CA ASN A 449 8.96 26.27 -4.34
C ASN A 449 7.66 25.86 -5.05
N ASP A 450 7.73 24.95 -6.04
CA ASP A 450 6.53 24.36 -6.66
C ASP A 450 5.69 23.61 -5.63
N VAL A 451 6.31 22.80 -4.75
CA VAL A 451 5.63 22.11 -3.65
C VAL A 451 4.88 23.07 -2.73
N LYS A 452 5.52 24.17 -2.32
CA LYS A 452 4.90 25.18 -1.44
C LYS A 452 3.74 25.90 -2.15
N ALA A 453 3.90 26.24 -3.41
CA ALA A 453 2.88 26.89 -4.21
C ALA A 453 1.64 25.97 -4.36
N LYS A 454 1.86 24.70 -4.71
CA LYS A 454 0.80 23.70 -4.84
C LYS A 454 0.12 23.42 -3.49
N TRP A 455 0.88 23.30 -2.41
CA TRP A 455 0.33 23.13 -1.07
C TRP A 455 -0.65 24.25 -0.71
N ASN A 456 -0.31 25.50 -1.03
CA ASN A 456 -1.21 26.63 -0.83
C ASN A 456 -2.54 26.47 -1.57
N THR A 457 -2.50 25.98 -2.83
CA THR A 457 -3.70 25.69 -3.61
C THR A 457 -4.52 24.58 -2.98
N VAL A 458 -3.90 23.43 -2.66
CA VAL A 458 -4.57 22.28 -2.04
C VAL A 458 -5.26 22.67 -0.73
N ARG A 459 -4.64 23.53 0.07
CA ARG A 459 -5.20 24.01 1.34
C ARG A 459 -6.43 24.90 1.16
N THR A 460 -6.50 25.64 0.06
CA THR A 460 -7.64 26.53 -0.24
C THR A 460 -8.80 25.85 -0.94
N ASP A 461 -8.57 24.68 -1.53
CA ASP A 461 -9.56 23.94 -2.34
C ASP A 461 -10.47 23.01 -1.54
N GLU A 462 -10.51 23.15 -0.23
CA GLU A 462 -11.30 22.30 0.68
C GLU A 462 -10.97 20.78 0.55
N ALA A 463 -9.83 20.42 -0.03
CA ALA A 463 -9.47 19.01 -0.31
C ALA A 463 -9.40 18.15 0.96
N PHE A 464 -8.93 18.72 2.05
CA PHE A 464 -8.86 18.03 3.34
C PHE A 464 -10.22 17.94 4.01
N GLU A 465 -11.04 18.98 3.93
CA GLU A 465 -12.44 18.99 4.40
C GLU A 465 -13.25 17.90 3.71
N ASP A 466 -13.11 17.77 2.39
CA ASP A 466 -13.73 16.72 1.59
C ASP A 466 -13.28 15.32 2.03
N MET A 467 -11.97 15.16 2.33
CA MET A 467 -11.43 13.89 2.86
C MET A 467 -12.04 13.56 4.22
N PHE A 468 -12.06 14.50 5.16
CA PHE A 468 -12.65 14.31 6.49
C PHE A 468 -14.16 14.06 6.41
N HIS A 469 -14.86 14.77 5.54
CA HIS A 469 -16.28 14.52 5.28
C HIS A 469 -16.50 13.10 4.78
N THR A 470 -15.70 12.64 3.82
CA THR A 470 -15.77 11.26 3.31
C THR A 470 -15.54 10.23 4.42
N MET A 471 -14.53 10.43 5.28
CA MET A 471 -14.26 9.55 6.41
C MET A 471 -15.47 9.44 7.33
N ARG A 472 -16.04 10.58 7.75
CA ARG A 472 -17.18 10.60 8.67
C ARG A 472 -18.45 10.02 8.06
N THR A 473 -18.72 10.36 6.79
CA THR A 473 -19.87 9.82 6.07
C THR A 473 -19.80 8.31 6.01
N TYR A 474 -18.66 7.74 5.65
CA TYR A 474 -18.52 6.28 5.56
C TYR A 474 -18.65 5.62 6.93
N TRP A 475 -18.05 6.19 7.97
CA TRP A 475 -18.16 5.65 9.33
C TRP A 475 -19.58 5.74 9.90
N ASN A 476 -20.31 6.80 9.59
CA ASN A 476 -21.68 6.97 10.06
C ASN A 476 -22.68 6.12 9.25
N ASP A 477 -22.57 6.17 7.93
CA ASP A 477 -23.54 5.53 7.04
C ASP A 477 -23.33 4.01 6.98
N TYR A 478 -22.10 3.53 7.18
CA TYR A 478 -21.73 2.11 7.07
C TYR A 478 -21.29 1.50 8.38
N ASP A 479 -21.61 2.10 9.52
CA ASP A 479 -21.24 1.59 10.86
C ASP A 479 -21.65 0.12 11.06
N GLY A 480 -22.88 -0.23 10.71
CA GLY A 480 -23.37 -1.61 10.78
C GLY A 480 -22.59 -2.58 9.88
N GLU A 481 -22.18 -2.14 8.71
CA GLU A 481 -21.35 -2.94 7.77
C GLU A 481 -19.93 -3.14 8.33
N ILE A 482 -19.36 -2.13 8.93
CA ILE A 482 -18.04 -2.17 9.57
C ILE A 482 -18.07 -3.14 10.76
N GLN A 483 -19.12 -3.04 11.61
CA GLN A 483 -19.32 -3.97 12.72
C GLN A 483 -19.44 -5.42 12.21
N HIS A 484 -20.28 -5.65 11.21
CA HIS A 484 -20.47 -6.99 10.64
C HIS A 484 -19.18 -7.55 10.01
N ASN A 485 -18.36 -6.69 9.40
CA ASN A 485 -17.03 -7.07 8.96
C ASN A 485 -16.12 -7.52 10.11
N HIS A 486 -16.12 -6.79 11.23
CA HIS A 486 -15.30 -7.12 12.40
C HIS A 486 -15.80 -8.34 13.18
N GLU A 487 -17.09 -8.67 13.10
CA GLU A 487 -17.61 -9.94 13.62
C GLU A 487 -17.02 -11.14 12.86
N ARG A 488 -16.87 -11.01 11.54
CA ARG A 488 -16.28 -12.08 10.71
C ARG A 488 -14.74 -12.06 10.73
N TRP A 489 -14.15 -10.89 10.74
CA TRP A 489 -12.71 -10.67 10.71
C TRP A 489 -12.31 -9.82 11.92
N PRO A 490 -12.23 -10.43 13.12
CA PRO A 490 -11.79 -9.71 14.30
C PRO A 490 -10.40 -9.12 14.10
N VAL A 491 -10.19 -7.91 14.58
CA VAL A 491 -8.91 -7.19 14.44
C VAL A 491 -7.74 -7.99 15.00
N ASN A 492 -8.00 -8.78 16.04
CA ASN A 492 -7.00 -9.64 16.67
C ASN A 492 -6.55 -10.80 15.78
N ASP A 493 -7.45 -11.33 14.92
CA ASP A 493 -7.10 -12.45 14.04
C ASP A 493 -6.18 -12.01 12.90
N ALA A 494 -6.29 -10.77 12.44
CA ALA A 494 -5.39 -10.23 11.44
C ALA A 494 -3.96 -10.07 11.99
N ALA A 495 -3.82 -9.78 13.29
CA ALA A 495 -2.53 -9.66 13.97
C ALA A 495 -1.92 -11.03 14.31
N GLU A 496 -2.75 -12.00 14.70
CA GLU A 496 -2.26 -13.32 15.16
C GLU A 496 -1.65 -14.19 14.06
N ASN A 497 -2.02 -13.95 12.79
CA ASN A 497 -1.49 -14.70 11.66
C ASN A 497 -0.31 -14.01 10.94
N ASN A 498 0.19 -12.92 11.47
CA ASN A 498 1.23 -12.14 10.83
C ASN A 498 2.43 -11.95 11.75
N THR A 499 3.38 -12.86 11.68
CA THR A 499 4.61 -12.87 12.48
C THR A 499 5.46 -11.60 12.33
N PHE A 500 5.23 -10.82 11.29
CA PHE A 500 5.92 -9.56 11.05
C PHE A 500 5.32 -8.40 11.86
N ASP A 501 4.02 -8.43 12.11
CA ASP A 501 3.28 -7.36 12.78
C ASP A 501 3.04 -7.65 14.27
N GLU A 502 3.19 -8.91 14.73
CA GLU A 502 2.94 -9.33 16.11
C GLU A 502 3.70 -8.54 17.18
N ILE A 503 4.89 -8.09 16.85
CA ILE A 503 5.78 -7.41 17.80
C ILE A 503 5.65 -5.90 17.71
N ARG A 504 5.04 -5.36 16.66
CA ARG A 504 5.23 -3.97 16.24
C ARG A 504 3.95 -3.20 15.98
N ASP A 505 2.80 -3.86 15.98
CA ASP A 505 1.54 -3.18 15.80
C ASP A 505 1.02 -2.57 17.11
N PRO A 506 1.07 -1.26 17.25
CA PRO A 506 0.48 -0.58 18.41
C PRO A 506 -1.05 -0.58 18.38
N TYR A 507 -1.68 -0.87 17.24
CA TYR A 507 -3.12 -1.13 17.14
C TYR A 507 -3.53 -2.45 17.76
N LYS A 508 -2.61 -3.35 18.07
CA LYS A 508 -2.86 -4.46 18.99
C LYS A 508 -3.57 -4.01 20.28
N TYR A 509 -3.50 -2.73 20.59
CA TYR A 509 -4.12 -2.11 21.77
C TYR A 509 -5.36 -1.29 21.47
N VAL A 510 -5.66 -0.95 20.22
CA VAL A 510 -6.91 -0.30 19.83
C VAL A 510 -7.98 -1.37 19.68
N ARG A 511 -8.61 -1.69 20.79
CA ARG A 511 -9.62 -2.76 20.86
C ARG A 511 -10.95 -2.41 20.21
N GLN A 512 -11.17 -1.14 19.87
CA GLN A 512 -12.41 -0.65 19.29
C GLN A 512 -12.10 0.21 18.06
N TYR A 513 -12.74 -0.11 16.96
CA TYR A 513 -12.55 0.63 15.69
C TYR A 513 -12.94 2.12 15.82
N LYS A 514 -13.86 2.48 16.72
CA LYS A 514 -14.22 3.88 17.00
C LYS A 514 -13.06 4.68 17.61
N GLU A 515 -12.21 4.05 18.41
CA GLU A 515 -10.98 4.68 18.90
C GLU A 515 -9.98 4.90 17.76
N ALA A 516 -9.86 3.95 16.84
CA ALA A 516 -9.01 4.05 15.67
C ALA A 516 -9.50 5.15 14.69
N GLU A 517 -10.81 5.33 14.54
CA GLU A 517 -11.41 6.44 13.79
C GLU A 517 -10.96 7.80 14.35
N ALA A 518 -11.14 8.02 15.67
CA ALA A 518 -10.74 9.25 16.34
C ALA A 518 -9.22 9.49 16.27
N GLU A 519 -8.41 8.44 16.42
CA GLU A 519 -6.96 8.52 16.26
C GLU A 519 -6.56 8.90 14.83
N THR A 520 -7.23 8.36 13.82
CA THR A 520 -6.94 8.67 12.41
C THR A 520 -7.21 10.13 12.10
N ILE A 521 -8.33 10.67 12.54
CA ILE A 521 -8.65 12.10 12.40
C ILE A 521 -7.59 12.96 13.09
N SER A 522 -7.31 12.67 14.37
CA SER A 522 -6.30 13.41 15.13
C SER A 522 -4.91 13.35 14.51
N TRP A 523 -4.55 12.22 13.92
CA TRP A 523 -3.30 12.07 13.21
C TRP A 523 -3.24 12.98 11.97
N CYS A 524 -4.29 12.96 11.13
CA CYS A 524 -4.38 13.79 9.94
C CYS A 524 -4.31 15.29 10.28
N GLU A 525 -5.03 15.75 11.31
CA GLU A 525 -5.00 17.14 11.78
C GLU A 525 -3.58 17.57 12.17
N LYS A 526 -2.90 16.75 12.97
CA LYS A 526 -1.52 17.02 13.40
C LYS A 526 -0.55 17.04 12.20
N ARG A 527 -0.76 16.14 11.24
CA ARG A 527 0.08 16.08 10.05
C ARG A 527 -0.10 17.29 9.15
N ILE A 528 -1.33 17.74 8.93
CA ILE A 528 -1.62 18.98 8.22
C ILE A 528 -0.91 20.15 8.88
N ASN A 529 -1.08 20.31 10.19
CA ASN A 529 -0.44 21.40 10.95
C ASN A 529 1.09 21.35 10.85
N TYR A 530 1.68 20.16 10.90
CA TYR A 530 3.12 19.99 10.71
C TYR A 530 3.59 20.47 9.33
N LEU A 531 2.92 20.06 8.27
CA LEU A 531 3.26 20.45 6.90
C LEU A 531 3.01 21.94 6.66
N GLU A 532 1.96 22.50 7.25
CA GLU A 532 1.68 23.94 7.22
C GLU A 532 2.83 24.74 7.83
N ASN A 533 3.28 24.38 9.01
CA ASN A 533 4.42 25.03 9.66
C ASN A 533 5.72 24.88 8.87
N LYS A 534 5.88 23.78 8.14
CA LYS A 534 7.08 23.53 7.35
C LYS A 534 7.10 24.29 6.02
N TRP A 535 5.95 24.42 5.37
CA TRP A 535 5.87 24.97 4.01
C TRP A 535 5.35 26.41 3.96
N THR A 536 4.62 26.85 4.99
CA THR A 536 4.03 28.20 5.06
C THR A 536 4.16 28.84 6.45
N PRO A 537 5.37 28.88 7.05
CA PRO A 537 5.54 29.29 8.46
C PRO A 537 5.10 30.74 8.72
N GLU A 538 5.14 31.63 7.71
CA GLU A 538 4.80 33.05 7.84
C GLU A 538 3.30 33.33 7.56
N GLN A 539 2.56 32.38 7.07
CA GLN A 539 1.17 32.51 6.65
C GLN A 539 0.25 31.58 7.45
N HIS A 540 0.46 31.49 8.76
CA HIS A 540 -0.36 30.61 9.59
C HIS A 540 -1.84 30.82 9.29
N ARG A 541 -2.45 29.85 8.61
CA ARG A 541 -3.85 29.83 8.25
C ARG A 541 -4.64 29.14 9.36
N PRO A 542 -5.91 29.53 9.62
CA PRO A 542 -6.75 28.79 10.53
C PRO A 542 -6.79 27.32 10.12
N GLY A 543 -6.77 26.44 11.10
CA GLY A 543 -6.76 25.00 10.91
C GLY A 543 -7.90 24.54 9.99
N VAL A 544 -7.72 23.40 9.36
CA VAL A 544 -8.75 22.74 8.55
C VAL A 544 -9.97 22.49 9.42
N ASN A 545 -11.15 22.80 8.90
CA ASN A 545 -12.38 22.49 9.60
C ASN A 545 -12.68 20.99 9.51
N THR A 546 -12.32 20.26 10.53
CA THR A 546 -12.52 18.81 10.61
C THR A 546 -13.94 18.40 10.99
N ASN A 547 -14.84 19.38 11.26
CA ASN A 547 -16.22 19.14 11.68
C ASN A 547 -17.24 19.18 10.52
N LYS A 548 -16.80 19.45 9.29
CA LYS A 548 -17.66 19.35 8.11
C LYS A 548 -18.00 17.92 7.73
#